data_f21fc4391305680f01be1840d2ccfa02
#
_entry.id   f21fc4391305680f01be1840d2ccfa02
#
_cell.length_a   1.000
_cell.length_b   1.000
_cell.length_c   1.000
_cell.angle_alpha   90.00
_cell.angle_beta   90.00
_cell.angle_gamma   90.00
#
_symmetry.space_group_name_H-M   'P 1'
#
loop_
_entity.id
_entity.type
_entity.pdbx_description
1 polymer ?
#
loop_
_entity_poly.entity_id
_entity_poly.type
_entity_poly.pdbx_seq_one_letter_code
_entity_poly.pdbx_strand_id
1 'polypeptide(L)'
;DGKMYKNAAIVVFVVCNLHFTTLVAHGYKSTKDFAAITKLDKTGYEILEINGKEPIAEYARILGVSKSKYLKDPSKYTFSRPFGLVQADGTTYVKEALPNADKKTLHSNYQLHPNSIMNILQFDKRNTLETLKNSVDEMLKDKKGKNPALALFCSCSGRRPLAKNIEKNDLYNLKRKYPNLPFFGFYSFGEMGSTRSTSAQSHSQTITSLVIYDELLSE
;
A
#
# COMPACT_ATOMS: atom_id res chain seq x y z
N ASP A 1 0.61 30.13 3.28
CA ASP A 1 -0.24 31.26 3.68
C ASP A 1 -1.01 31.01 4.99
N GLY A 2 -0.88 29.86 5.65
CA GLY A 2 -1.57 29.52 6.90
C GLY A 2 -3.10 29.39 6.81
N LYS A 3 -3.64 29.28 5.59
CA LYS A 3 -5.10 29.12 5.37
C LYS A 3 -5.48 27.66 5.30
N MET A 4 -6.61 27.33 5.92
CA MET A 4 -7.24 26.01 5.80
C MET A 4 -8.37 26.06 4.77
N TYR A 5 -8.46 25.02 3.95
CA TYR A 5 -9.49 24.89 2.92
C TYR A 5 -10.34 23.65 3.17
N LYS A 6 -11.64 23.72 2.84
CA LYS A 6 -12.55 22.57 2.80
C LYS A 6 -12.83 22.20 1.34
N ASN A 7 -13.09 20.92 1.09
CA ASN A 7 -13.41 20.38 -0.24
C ASN A 7 -12.38 20.80 -1.31
N ALA A 8 -11.11 20.74 -0.95
CA ALA A 8 -10.01 21.17 -1.79
C ALA A 8 -8.94 20.06 -1.88
N ALA A 9 -8.20 20.07 -2.98
CA ALA A 9 -6.98 19.27 -3.15
C ALA A 9 -5.79 20.20 -3.34
N ILE A 10 -4.63 19.80 -2.85
CA ILE A 10 -3.38 20.49 -3.08
C ILE A 10 -2.56 19.65 -4.05
N VAL A 11 -2.15 20.26 -5.15
CA VAL A 11 -1.26 19.65 -6.14
C VAL A 11 0.04 20.43 -6.15
N VAL A 12 1.15 19.73 -6.00
CA VAL A 12 2.48 20.31 -6.07
C VAL A 12 3.20 19.72 -7.28
N PHE A 13 3.48 20.55 -8.26
CA PHE A 13 4.35 20.20 -9.39
C PHE A 13 5.78 20.58 -9.04
N VAL A 14 6.68 19.60 -9.07
CA VAL A 14 8.10 19.84 -8.84
C VAL A 14 8.82 19.70 -10.18
N VAL A 15 9.41 20.78 -10.65
CA VAL A 15 10.28 20.80 -11.83
C VAL A 15 11.70 21.06 -11.33
N CYS A 16 12.59 20.09 -11.52
CA CYS A 16 13.98 20.23 -11.11
C CYS A 16 14.88 19.40 -12.04
N ASN A 17 16.14 19.78 -12.09
CA ASN A 17 17.18 19.06 -12.84
C ASN A 17 17.91 18.04 -11.95
N LEU A 18 17.32 17.64 -10.84
CA LEU A 18 17.90 16.66 -9.93
C LEU A 18 17.37 15.27 -10.23
N HIS A 19 18.20 14.28 -10.03
CA HIS A 19 17.73 12.89 -10.04
C HIS A 19 16.76 12.64 -8.89
N PHE A 20 15.73 11.87 -9.16
CA PHE A 20 14.81 11.37 -8.13
C PHE A 20 14.42 9.92 -8.38
N THR A 21 13.96 9.26 -7.34
CA THR A 21 13.42 7.89 -7.40
C THR A 21 12.15 7.81 -6.56
N THR A 22 11.14 7.12 -7.09
CA THR A 22 9.91 6.81 -6.36
C THR A 22 9.81 5.32 -6.10
N LEU A 23 9.16 4.96 -5.02
CA LEU A 23 8.89 3.58 -4.67
C LEU A 23 7.55 3.46 -3.93
N VAL A 24 6.88 2.33 -4.16
CA VAL A 24 5.75 1.88 -3.36
C VAL A 24 6.15 0.57 -2.70
N ALA A 25 6.00 0.48 -1.39
CA ALA A 25 6.41 -0.69 -0.62
C ALA A 25 5.38 -1.09 0.43
N HIS A 26 5.35 -2.37 0.75
CA HIS A 26 4.52 -2.95 1.80
C HIS A 26 5.25 -4.09 2.53
N GLY A 27 4.75 -4.46 3.72
CA GLY A 27 5.35 -5.50 4.54
C GLY A 27 4.69 -6.88 4.43
N TYR A 28 3.80 -7.10 3.46
CA TYR A 28 3.11 -8.37 3.29
C TYR A 28 3.93 -9.39 2.52
N LYS A 29 3.63 -10.66 2.77
CA LYS A 29 4.11 -11.81 1.98
C LYS A 29 2.96 -12.42 1.20
N SER A 30 3.24 -12.88 -0.02
CA SER A 30 2.28 -13.67 -0.80
C SER A 30 2.08 -15.05 -0.14
N THR A 31 0.84 -15.55 -0.19
CA THR A 31 0.51 -16.90 0.23
C THR A 31 0.24 -17.79 -0.98
N LYS A 32 -0.16 -19.04 -0.74
CA LYS A 32 -0.63 -19.96 -1.80
C LYS A 32 -2.12 -19.80 -2.11
N ASP A 33 -2.83 -18.98 -1.32
CA ASP A 33 -4.27 -18.80 -1.47
C ASP A 33 -4.57 -17.72 -2.51
N PHE A 34 -5.61 -17.95 -3.30
CA PHE A 34 -6.10 -17.04 -4.33
C PHE A 34 -7.61 -16.85 -4.22
N ALA A 35 -8.06 -15.71 -4.73
CA ALA A 35 -9.46 -15.37 -4.88
C ALA A 35 -9.70 -14.85 -6.30
N ALA A 36 -10.58 -15.48 -7.06
CA ALA A 36 -11.03 -14.93 -8.33
C ALA A 36 -12.24 -14.02 -8.07
N ILE A 37 -12.16 -12.76 -8.45
CA ILE A 37 -13.27 -11.80 -8.40
C ILE A 37 -14.15 -12.05 -9.61
N THR A 38 -15.16 -12.92 -9.45
CA THR A 38 -15.97 -13.40 -10.57
C THR A 38 -17.12 -12.48 -10.94
N LYS A 39 -17.56 -11.61 -10.01
CA LYS A 39 -18.60 -10.64 -10.31
C LYS A 39 -18.42 -9.36 -9.51
N LEU A 40 -18.58 -8.25 -10.20
CA LEU A 40 -18.59 -6.89 -9.65
C LEU A 40 -19.91 -6.20 -9.99
N ASP A 41 -20.23 -5.16 -9.25
CA ASP A 41 -21.24 -4.19 -9.67
C ASP A 41 -20.76 -3.39 -10.91
N LYS A 42 -21.66 -2.54 -11.45
CA LYS A 42 -21.34 -1.74 -12.64
C LYS A 42 -20.22 -0.71 -12.42
N THR A 43 -19.98 -0.32 -11.18
CA THR A 43 -18.95 0.66 -10.82
C THR A 43 -17.58 0.04 -10.61
N GLY A 44 -17.51 -1.27 -10.37
CA GLY A 44 -16.27 -2.00 -10.07
C GLY A 44 -15.79 -1.85 -8.62
N TYR A 45 -16.59 -1.25 -7.74
CA TYR A 45 -16.23 -1.07 -6.33
C TYR A 45 -16.87 -2.11 -5.40
N GLU A 46 -18.00 -2.73 -5.80
CA GLU A 46 -18.66 -3.75 -5.00
C GLU A 46 -18.38 -5.14 -5.57
N ILE A 47 -17.75 -5.98 -4.75
CA ILE A 47 -17.52 -7.39 -5.06
C ILE A 47 -18.78 -8.14 -4.72
N LEU A 48 -19.43 -8.68 -5.75
CA LEU A 48 -20.69 -9.44 -5.65
C LEU A 48 -20.44 -10.95 -5.56
N GLU A 49 -19.33 -11.44 -6.13
CA GLU A 49 -18.95 -12.85 -6.07
C GLU A 49 -17.42 -13.04 -6.04
N ILE A 50 -16.98 -14.00 -5.25
CA ILE A 50 -15.61 -14.52 -5.22
C ILE A 50 -15.69 -16.03 -5.52
N ASN A 51 -14.94 -16.52 -6.51
CA ASN A 51 -14.93 -17.91 -6.93
C ASN A 51 -16.35 -18.45 -7.27
N GLY A 52 -17.23 -17.59 -7.82
CA GLY A 52 -18.63 -17.94 -8.14
C GLY A 52 -19.54 -18.06 -6.92
N LYS A 53 -19.13 -17.59 -5.73
CA LYS A 53 -19.86 -17.73 -4.47
C LYS A 53 -20.10 -16.39 -3.81
N GLU A 54 -20.95 -16.40 -2.79
CA GLU A 54 -21.22 -15.23 -1.94
C GLU A 54 -19.90 -14.70 -1.35
N PRO A 55 -19.58 -13.39 -1.54
CA PRO A 55 -18.21 -12.90 -1.39
C PRO A 55 -17.73 -12.92 0.06
N ILE A 56 -18.60 -12.62 1.04
CA ILE A 56 -18.22 -12.57 2.45
C ILE A 56 -17.96 -13.98 2.99
N ALA A 57 -18.81 -14.94 2.65
CA ALA A 57 -18.63 -16.33 3.09
C ALA A 57 -17.40 -16.96 2.45
N GLU A 58 -17.19 -16.72 1.16
CA GLU A 58 -16.05 -17.28 0.44
C GLU A 58 -14.73 -16.64 0.91
N TYR A 59 -14.68 -15.33 1.12
CA TYR A 59 -13.51 -14.69 1.67
C TYR A 59 -13.20 -15.20 3.08
N ALA A 60 -14.21 -15.29 3.97
CA ALA A 60 -14.04 -15.88 5.29
C ALA A 60 -13.51 -17.33 5.23
N ARG A 61 -14.02 -18.14 4.30
CA ARG A 61 -13.54 -19.51 4.05
C ARG A 61 -12.06 -19.54 3.67
N ILE A 62 -11.64 -18.68 2.74
CA ILE A 62 -10.24 -18.54 2.32
C ILE A 62 -9.36 -18.11 3.51
N LEU A 63 -9.88 -17.24 4.38
CA LEU A 63 -9.18 -16.81 5.59
C LEU A 63 -9.14 -17.89 6.69
N GLY A 64 -9.83 -19.01 6.52
CA GLY A 64 -9.90 -20.11 7.49
C GLY A 64 -10.77 -19.79 8.72
N VAL A 65 -11.79 -18.93 8.56
CA VAL A 65 -12.72 -18.56 9.63
C VAL A 65 -14.18 -18.67 9.18
N SER A 66 -15.10 -18.75 10.13
CA SER A 66 -16.53 -18.69 9.80
C SER A 66 -16.94 -17.28 9.40
N LYS A 67 -17.97 -17.16 8.55
CA LYS A 67 -18.57 -15.87 8.15
C LYS A 67 -18.93 -15.02 9.38
N SER A 68 -19.56 -15.62 10.40
CA SER A 68 -19.93 -14.92 11.62
C SER A 68 -18.73 -14.40 12.39
N LYS A 69 -17.63 -15.15 12.43
CA LYS A 69 -16.39 -14.73 13.07
C LYS A 69 -15.71 -13.59 12.31
N TYR A 70 -15.71 -13.65 10.98
CA TYR A 70 -15.22 -12.58 10.13
C TYR A 70 -16.01 -11.29 10.33
N LEU A 71 -17.36 -11.36 10.33
CA LEU A 71 -18.24 -10.21 10.49
C LEU A 71 -18.21 -9.54 11.87
N LYS A 72 -17.65 -10.20 12.89
CA LYS A 72 -17.44 -9.57 14.21
C LYS A 72 -16.31 -8.54 14.19
N ASP A 73 -15.27 -8.75 13.40
CA ASP A 73 -14.13 -7.84 13.29
C ASP A 73 -13.52 -7.95 11.88
N PRO A 74 -14.21 -7.44 10.85
CA PRO A 74 -13.74 -7.58 9.47
C PRO A 74 -12.38 -6.95 9.24
N SER A 75 -12.14 -5.79 9.84
CA SER A 75 -10.89 -5.03 9.66
C SER A 75 -9.67 -5.82 10.12
N LYS A 76 -9.78 -6.51 11.26
CA LYS A 76 -8.70 -7.37 11.78
C LYS A 76 -8.26 -8.41 10.76
N TYR A 77 -9.22 -9.10 10.14
CA TYR A 77 -8.94 -10.15 9.16
C TYR A 77 -8.47 -9.57 7.82
N THR A 78 -9.18 -8.57 7.31
CA THR A 78 -8.85 -7.94 6.03
C THR A 78 -7.46 -7.29 6.08
N PHE A 79 -7.12 -6.56 7.15
CA PHE A 79 -5.81 -5.92 7.25
C PHE A 79 -4.67 -6.91 7.47
N SER A 80 -4.94 -8.05 8.12
CA SER A 80 -3.91 -9.09 8.29
C SER A 80 -3.71 -9.96 7.04
N ARG A 81 -4.74 -10.10 6.20
CA ARG A 81 -4.73 -10.93 4.99
C ARG A 81 -5.48 -10.28 3.83
N PRO A 82 -5.00 -9.11 3.34
CA PRO A 82 -5.64 -8.40 2.23
C PRO A 82 -5.45 -9.12 0.90
N PHE A 83 -6.15 -8.63 -0.12
CA PHE A 83 -5.92 -9.02 -1.50
C PHE A 83 -4.61 -8.42 -2.03
N GLY A 84 -3.93 -9.17 -2.86
CA GLY A 84 -2.75 -8.75 -3.62
C GLY A 84 -2.97 -8.90 -5.11
N LEU A 85 -2.95 -7.78 -5.83
CA LEU A 85 -2.98 -7.79 -7.29
C LEU A 85 -1.55 -7.82 -7.81
N VAL A 86 -1.14 -8.97 -8.36
CA VAL A 86 0.20 -9.15 -8.92
C VAL A 86 0.25 -8.53 -10.32
N GLN A 87 1.24 -7.67 -10.54
CA GLN A 87 1.51 -7.02 -11.81
C GLN A 87 2.45 -7.87 -12.68
N ALA A 88 2.55 -7.53 -13.97
CA ALA A 88 3.39 -8.25 -14.92
C ALA A 88 4.90 -8.21 -14.56
N ASP A 89 5.33 -7.17 -13.85
CA ASP A 89 6.71 -7.02 -13.35
C ASP A 89 6.97 -7.73 -12.00
N GLY A 90 5.98 -8.47 -11.49
CA GLY A 90 6.04 -9.14 -10.19
C GLY A 90 5.72 -8.25 -8.99
N THR A 91 5.54 -6.95 -9.18
CA THR A 91 5.08 -6.03 -8.12
C THR A 91 3.69 -6.44 -7.65
N THR A 92 3.45 -6.40 -6.34
CA THR A 92 2.14 -6.70 -5.78
C THR A 92 1.49 -5.45 -5.22
N TYR A 93 0.29 -5.14 -5.69
CA TYR A 93 -0.53 -4.05 -5.17
C TYR A 93 -1.49 -4.56 -4.11
N VAL A 94 -1.38 -4.01 -2.92
CA VAL A 94 -2.28 -4.36 -1.81
C VAL A 94 -3.63 -3.69 -2.03
N LYS A 95 -4.68 -4.47 -2.02
CA LYS A 95 -6.08 -4.04 -2.15
C LYS A 95 -6.89 -4.53 -0.96
N GLU A 96 -7.78 -3.70 -0.48
CA GLU A 96 -8.67 -4.03 0.63
C GLU A 96 -10.11 -3.99 0.18
N ALA A 97 -10.90 -4.90 0.71
CA ALA A 97 -12.34 -4.85 0.60
C ALA A 97 -12.97 -5.27 1.94
N LEU A 98 -13.89 -4.45 2.42
CA LEU A 98 -14.59 -4.66 3.69
C LEU A 98 -16.08 -4.89 3.43
N PRO A 99 -16.78 -5.62 4.31
CA PRO A 99 -18.23 -5.75 4.20
C PRO A 99 -18.90 -4.39 4.15
N ASN A 100 -19.80 -4.20 3.19
CA ASN A 100 -20.63 -3.00 3.15
C ASN A 100 -21.65 -2.98 4.31
N ALA A 101 -22.42 -1.90 4.42
CA ALA A 101 -23.34 -1.67 5.54
C ALA A 101 -24.40 -2.79 5.69
N ASP A 102 -24.89 -3.36 4.58
CA ASP A 102 -25.89 -4.44 4.58
C ASP A 102 -25.25 -5.84 4.74
N LYS A 103 -23.90 -5.93 4.78
CA LYS A 103 -23.13 -7.18 4.94
C LYS A 103 -23.44 -8.23 3.89
N LYS A 104 -23.73 -7.83 2.66
CA LYS A 104 -24.00 -8.72 1.52
C LYS A 104 -22.86 -8.75 0.53
N THR A 105 -22.15 -7.63 0.36
CA THR A 105 -21.04 -7.48 -0.57
C THR A 105 -19.77 -7.02 0.16
N LEU A 106 -18.64 -7.06 -0.53
CA LEU A 106 -17.42 -6.46 -0.07
C LEU A 106 -17.16 -5.19 -0.88
N HIS A 107 -17.11 -4.05 -0.20
CA HIS A 107 -16.76 -2.76 -0.80
C HIS A 107 -15.25 -2.58 -0.85
N SER A 108 -14.72 -2.28 -2.02
CA SER A 108 -13.32 -1.89 -2.24
C SER A 108 -13.23 -0.38 -2.43
N ASN A 109 -12.24 0.26 -1.83
CA ASN A 109 -11.92 1.66 -2.10
C ASN A 109 -11.22 1.88 -3.47
N TYR A 110 -11.06 0.80 -4.23
CA TYR A 110 -10.37 0.78 -5.52
C TYR A 110 -11.27 0.15 -6.57
N GLN A 111 -11.27 0.72 -7.76
CA GLN A 111 -11.95 0.10 -8.88
C GLN A 111 -11.23 -1.20 -9.25
N LEU A 112 -11.97 -2.28 -9.26
CA LEU A 112 -11.50 -3.61 -9.64
C LEU A 112 -12.04 -3.97 -11.03
N HIS A 113 -11.42 -4.96 -11.66
CA HIS A 113 -11.87 -5.51 -12.93
C HIS A 113 -12.45 -6.92 -12.72
N PRO A 114 -13.55 -7.28 -13.41
CA PRO A 114 -14.09 -8.62 -13.33
C PRO A 114 -13.06 -9.65 -13.84
N ASN A 115 -13.14 -10.84 -13.30
CA ASN A 115 -12.21 -11.95 -13.56
C ASN A 115 -10.75 -11.69 -13.12
N SER A 116 -10.52 -10.68 -12.28
CA SER A 116 -9.21 -10.49 -11.66
C SER A 116 -8.92 -11.64 -10.67
N ILE A 117 -7.73 -12.22 -10.79
CA ILE A 117 -7.24 -13.19 -9.81
C ILE A 117 -6.37 -12.44 -8.82
N MET A 118 -6.77 -12.49 -7.56
CA MET A 118 -6.08 -11.86 -6.45
C MET A 118 -5.35 -12.91 -5.62
N ASN A 119 -4.09 -12.69 -5.34
CA ASN A 119 -3.39 -13.46 -4.31
C ASN A 119 -3.88 -13.01 -2.92
N ILE A 120 -3.95 -13.90 -1.95
CA ILE A 120 -4.19 -13.53 -0.55
C ILE A 120 -2.82 -13.29 0.09
N LEU A 121 -2.63 -12.09 0.59
CA LEU A 121 -1.41 -11.71 1.28
C LEU A 121 -1.48 -12.10 2.76
N GLN A 122 -0.34 -12.15 3.40
CA GLN A 122 -0.20 -12.39 4.82
C GLN A 122 0.63 -11.29 5.46
N PHE A 123 0.09 -10.67 6.49
CA PHE A 123 0.84 -9.72 7.30
C PHE A 123 2.11 -10.37 7.87
N ASP A 124 3.25 -9.71 7.69
CA ASP A 124 4.51 -10.07 8.31
C ASP A 124 5.02 -8.89 9.14
N LYS A 125 5.02 -9.08 10.45
CA LYS A 125 5.39 -8.02 11.40
C LYS A 125 6.79 -7.48 11.16
N ARG A 126 7.77 -8.35 10.90
CA ARG A 126 9.16 -7.93 10.69
C ARG A 126 9.28 -7.11 9.41
N ASN A 127 8.74 -7.62 8.31
CA ASN A 127 8.75 -6.89 7.04
C ASN A 127 8.04 -5.54 7.17
N THR A 128 6.90 -5.49 7.88
CA THR A 128 6.16 -4.24 8.07
C THR A 128 6.94 -3.21 8.87
N LEU A 129 7.66 -3.62 9.92
CA LEU A 129 8.50 -2.72 10.73
C LEU A 129 9.77 -2.27 9.99
N GLU A 130 10.22 -3.00 9.00
CA GLU A 130 11.40 -2.69 8.20
C GLU A 130 11.05 -2.01 6.85
N THR A 131 9.75 -1.87 6.52
CA THR A 131 9.32 -1.43 5.19
C THR A 131 9.94 -0.09 4.78
N LEU A 132 9.91 0.91 5.65
CA LEU A 132 10.44 2.24 5.33
C LEU A 132 11.95 2.19 5.07
N LYS A 133 12.69 1.54 5.96
CA LYS A 133 14.15 1.37 5.80
C LYS A 133 14.48 0.63 4.50
N ASN A 134 13.78 -0.47 4.23
CA ASN A 134 14.01 -1.28 3.04
C ASN A 134 13.64 -0.53 1.76
N SER A 135 12.61 0.33 1.79
CA SER A 135 12.26 1.23 0.69
C SER A 135 13.40 2.17 0.33
N VAL A 136 14.00 2.80 1.34
CA VAL A 136 15.15 3.68 1.12
C VAL A 136 16.36 2.89 0.64
N ASP A 137 16.63 1.73 1.24
CA ASP A 137 17.71 0.84 0.79
C ASP A 137 17.59 0.49 -0.70
N GLU A 138 16.38 0.13 -1.14
CA GLU A 138 16.12 -0.21 -2.53
C GLU A 138 16.29 0.99 -3.46
N MET A 139 15.80 2.15 -3.08
CA MET A 139 15.96 3.37 -3.88
C MET A 139 17.42 3.80 -4.03
N LEU A 140 18.27 3.52 -3.03
CA LEU A 140 19.68 3.87 -3.03
C LEU A 140 20.61 2.80 -3.61
N LYS A 141 20.11 1.58 -3.83
CA LYS A 141 20.89 0.39 -4.19
C LYS A 141 21.76 0.59 -5.44
N ASP A 142 21.19 1.17 -6.49
CA ASP A 142 21.85 1.36 -7.77
C ASP A 142 22.42 2.79 -7.96
N LYS A 143 22.56 3.54 -6.86
CA LYS A 143 22.92 4.94 -6.89
C LYS A 143 24.31 5.19 -6.30
N LYS A 144 25.29 4.37 -6.71
CA LYS A 144 26.69 4.55 -6.32
C LYS A 144 27.18 5.97 -6.68
N GLY A 145 27.70 6.69 -5.70
CA GLY A 145 28.19 8.03 -5.87
C GLY A 145 27.15 9.13 -5.80
N LYS A 146 25.86 8.81 -5.70
CA LYS A 146 24.77 9.78 -5.52
C LYS A 146 24.40 9.90 -4.04
N ASN A 147 24.34 11.13 -3.55
CA ASN A 147 23.94 11.40 -2.17
C ASN A 147 22.44 11.76 -2.12
N PRO A 148 21.66 11.12 -1.26
CA PRO A 148 20.27 11.53 -1.07
C PRO A 148 20.23 12.90 -0.35
N ALA A 149 19.60 13.88 -0.99
CA ALA A 149 19.44 15.23 -0.46
C ALA A 149 18.16 15.39 0.36
N LEU A 150 17.08 14.69 -0.02
CA LEU A 150 15.80 14.75 0.67
C LEU A 150 15.01 13.46 0.42
N ALA A 151 14.32 12.97 1.46
CA ALA A 151 13.35 11.89 1.33
C ALA A 151 11.96 12.32 1.82
N LEU A 152 10.92 11.99 1.05
CA LEU A 152 9.53 12.23 1.39
C LEU A 152 8.79 10.90 1.49
N PHE A 153 7.92 10.77 2.50
CA PHE A 153 7.18 9.53 2.77
C PHE A 153 5.71 9.82 3.04
N CYS A 154 4.83 9.07 2.36
CA CYS A 154 3.42 8.95 2.75
C CYS A 154 3.20 7.52 3.24
N SER A 155 2.82 7.36 4.49
CA SER A 155 2.63 6.05 5.13
C SER A 155 1.16 5.82 5.41
N CYS A 156 0.62 4.70 4.98
CA CYS A 156 -0.77 4.37 5.27
C CYS A 156 -1.04 4.26 6.78
N SER A 157 -2.04 4.98 7.25
CA SER A 157 -2.47 4.94 8.65
C SER A 157 -2.97 3.55 9.08
N GLY A 158 -3.47 2.75 8.13
CA GLY A 158 -3.87 1.37 8.35
C GLY A 158 -2.73 0.42 8.75
N ARG A 159 -1.47 0.80 8.59
CA ARG A 159 -0.30 0.05 9.08
C ARG A 159 -0.19 0.09 10.61
N ARG A 160 -0.71 1.12 11.28
CA ARG A 160 -0.60 1.32 12.74
C ARG A 160 -1.28 0.24 13.57
N PRO A 161 -2.52 -0.21 13.27
CA PRO A 161 -3.15 -1.31 13.99
C PRO A 161 -2.42 -2.65 13.87
N LEU A 162 -1.70 -2.85 12.76
CA LEU A 162 -1.00 -4.11 12.49
C LEU A 162 0.29 -4.26 13.29
N ALA A 163 1.00 -3.15 13.52
CA ALA A 163 2.28 -3.17 14.24
C ALA A 163 2.36 -2.02 15.24
N LYS A 164 2.24 -2.36 16.52
CA LYS A 164 2.35 -1.38 17.62
C LYS A 164 3.67 -0.59 17.53
N ASN A 165 3.58 0.73 17.68
CA ASN A 165 4.72 1.66 17.61
C ASN A 165 5.45 1.63 16.24
N ILE A 166 4.73 1.36 15.16
CA ILE A 166 5.33 1.28 13.83
C ILE A 166 6.04 2.60 13.44
N GLU A 167 5.45 3.74 13.80
CA GLU A 167 6.01 5.07 13.56
C GLU A 167 7.39 5.26 14.20
N LYS A 168 7.54 4.81 15.44
CA LYS A 168 8.84 4.90 16.15
C LYS A 168 9.87 3.99 15.51
N ASN A 169 9.48 2.79 15.10
CA ASN A 169 10.38 1.85 14.43
C ASN A 169 10.80 2.35 13.04
N ASP A 170 9.86 2.88 12.24
CA ASP A 170 10.14 3.45 10.93
C ASP A 170 11.20 4.57 11.05
N LEU A 171 10.95 5.56 11.91
CA LEU A 171 11.85 6.68 12.13
C LEU A 171 13.21 6.26 12.71
N TYR A 172 13.20 5.38 13.71
CA TYR A 172 14.42 4.89 14.34
C TYR A 172 15.31 4.14 13.34
N ASN A 173 14.75 3.21 12.59
CA ASN A 173 15.50 2.42 11.62
C ASN A 173 16.07 3.29 10.49
N LEU A 174 15.29 4.25 10.00
CA LEU A 174 15.73 5.17 8.96
C LEU A 174 16.87 6.06 9.48
N LYS A 175 16.68 6.75 10.61
CA LYS A 175 17.67 7.65 11.19
C LYS A 175 18.96 6.95 11.58
N ARG A 176 18.88 5.74 12.11
CA ARG A 176 20.06 4.94 12.46
C ARG A 176 20.92 4.61 11.23
N LYS A 177 20.28 4.30 10.10
CA LYS A 177 21.00 3.92 8.88
C LYS A 177 21.44 5.13 8.05
N TYR A 178 20.64 6.16 8.03
CA TYR A 178 20.86 7.38 7.25
C TYR A 178 20.80 8.62 8.17
N PRO A 179 21.79 8.81 9.06
CA PRO A 179 21.74 9.86 10.10
C PRO A 179 21.69 11.29 9.54
N ASN A 180 22.28 11.48 8.37
CA ASN A 180 22.40 12.78 7.70
C ASN A 180 21.33 13.01 6.61
N LEU A 181 20.45 12.05 6.34
CA LEU A 181 19.38 12.21 5.35
C LEU A 181 18.26 13.08 5.92
N PRO A 182 18.03 14.29 5.38
CA PRO A 182 16.82 15.03 5.69
C PRO A 182 15.60 14.29 5.18
N PHE A 183 14.59 14.13 6.02
CA PHE A 183 13.35 13.49 5.58
C PHE A 183 12.13 14.14 6.21
N PHE A 184 11.03 14.04 5.49
CA PHE A 184 9.70 14.46 5.92
C PHE A 184 8.68 13.40 5.55
N GLY A 185 7.65 13.24 6.37
CA GLY A 185 6.58 12.31 6.08
C GLY A 185 5.36 12.52 6.95
N PHE A 186 4.26 11.93 6.51
CA PHE A 186 3.00 11.98 7.22
C PHE A 186 2.22 10.67 7.02
N TYR A 187 1.22 10.45 7.87
CA TYR A 187 0.26 9.38 7.68
C TYR A 187 -0.87 9.84 6.76
N SER A 188 -1.21 9.01 5.79
CA SER A 188 -2.30 9.20 4.83
C SER A 188 -3.36 8.12 4.97
N PHE A 189 -4.50 8.34 4.34
CA PHE A 189 -5.57 7.35 4.25
C PHE A 189 -5.78 6.95 2.79
N GLY A 190 -4.92 6.07 2.32
CA GLY A 190 -4.76 5.69 0.92
C GLY A 190 -3.60 6.44 0.25
N GLU A 191 -2.70 5.70 -0.35
CA GLU A 191 -1.53 6.22 -1.03
C GLU A 191 -1.68 6.05 -2.53
N MET A 192 -1.17 7.03 -3.28
CA MET A 192 -0.97 6.92 -4.73
C MET A 192 0.52 6.94 -5.02
N GLY A 193 0.96 6.05 -5.85
CA GLY A 193 2.37 5.99 -6.22
C GLY A 193 2.60 5.18 -7.47
N SER A 194 3.76 5.40 -8.07
CA SER A 194 4.29 4.62 -9.18
C SER A 194 5.69 4.15 -8.87
N THR A 195 6.09 3.06 -9.48
CA THR A 195 7.47 2.64 -9.61
C THR A 195 7.97 3.00 -11.01
N ARG A 196 9.24 2.74 -11.33
CA ARG A 196 9.78 2.98 -12.67
C ARG A 196 9.07 2.18 -13.76
N SER A 197 8.53 1.01 -13.42
CA SER A 197 7.92 0.06 -14.35
C SER A 197 6.39 0.11 -14.38
N THR A 198 5.76 0.90 -13.49
CA THR A 198 4.31 0.90 -13.35
C THR A 198 3.72 2.31 -13.40
N SER A 199 2.50 2.43 -13.93
CA SER A 199 1.71 3.66 -13.82
C SER A 199 1.31 3.94 -12.37
N ALA A 200 1.00 5.20 -12.06
CA ALA A 200 0.49 5.58 -10.74
C ALA A 200 -0.82 4.82 -10.43
N GLN A 201 -0.86 4.21 -9.29
CA GLN A 201 -1.98 3.42 -8.79
C GLN A 201 -2.29 3.77 -7.34
N SER A 202 -3.53 3.56 -6.93
CA SER A 202 -3.93 3.62 -5.53
C SER A 202 -3.57 2.33 -4.80
N HIS A 203 -3.08 2.47 -3.58
CA HIS A 203 -2.60 1.37 -2.74
C HIS A 203 -3.24 1.41 -1.36
N SER A 204 -3.27 0.26 -0.69
CA SER A 204 -3.61 0.13 0.74
C SER A 204 -2.41 -0.40 1.52
N GLN A 205 -2.30 -0.02 2.78
CA GLN A 205 -1.31 -0.57 3.73
C GLN A 205 0.14 -0.44 3.24
N THR A 206 0.44 0.59 2.46
CA THR A 206 1.74 0.82 1.84
C THR A 206 2.46 2.03 2.42
N ILE A 207 3.70 2.20 2.00
CA ILE A 207 4.46 3.44 2.07
C ILE A 207 4.78 3.83 0.64
N THR A 208 4.44 5.04 0.26
CA THR A 208 4.97 5.67 -0.95
C THR A 208 6.12 6.58 -0.56
N SER A 209 7.18 6.53 -1.34
CA SER A 209 8.44 7.21 -1.04
C SER A 209 8.94 7.95 -2.28
N LEU A 210 9.53 9.11 -2.05
CA LEU A 210 10.29 9.89 -3.03
C LEU A 210 11.64 10.23 -2.42
N VAL A 211 12.73 9.90 -3.11
CA VAL A 211 14.07 10.38 -2.76
C VAL A 211 14.59 11.26 -3.87
N ILE A 212 15.04 12.43 -3.51
CA ILE A 212 15.72 13.39 -4.39
C ILE A 212 17.21 13.35 -4.05
N TYR A 213 18.06 13.36 -5.08
CA TYR A 213 19.50 13.31 -4.96
C TYR A 213 20.11 14.69 -5.21
N ASP A 214 21.33 14.94 -4.74
CA ASP A 214 22.06 16.20 -4.91
C ASP A 214 22.75 16.31 -6.28
N GLU A 215 22.56 15.34 -7.15
CA GLU A 215 23.18 15.30 -8.48
C GLU A 215 22.23 15.79 -9.57
N LEU A 216 22.75 16.63 -10.46
CA LEU A 216 22.02 17.09 -11.64
C LEU A 216 21.83 15.94 -12.66
N LEU A 217 20.72 16.00 -13.39
CA LEU A 217 20.54 15.19 -14.59
C LEU A 217 21.60 15.61 -15.61
N SER A 218 22.33 14.65 -16.15
CA SER A 218 23.17 14.90 -17.32
C SER A 218 22.26 15.23 -18.51
N GLU A 219 22.59 16.27 -19.26
CA GLU A 219 21.95 16.61 -20.53
C GLU A 219 22.02 15.46 -21.53
#